data_6abf54594553eeb24680b50d430104b0
#
_entry.id   6abf54594553eeb24680b50d430104b0
#
_cell.length_a   1.000
_cell.length_b   1.000
_cell.length_c   1.000
_cell.angle_alpha   90.00
_cell.angle_beta   90.00
_cell.angle_gamma   90.00
#
_symmetry.space_group_name_H-M   'P 1'
#
loop_
_entity.id
_entity.type
_entity.pdbx_description
1 polymer ?
#
loop_
_entity_poly.entity_id
_entity_poly.type
_entity_poly.pdbx_seq_one_letter_code
_entity_poly.pdbx_strand_id
1 'polypeptide(L)'
;RLRKDIKVVTNSVRAQRGGIDAFEISFAHRNPQVAMKVTANLASQFIDENLRSREQRVEGASEFIENELAMAKERLETQERELSLFKTRYMGELPEQVQANLSALDRLSLQQGATIDTLQRASDRLTLLEKTHKEYEALVATGGAVQGPRGAMAGDSSVLRLKELEKTLTALASEYKDNYPDIITLKQEIKALKAQIAGTTLPKEARPIDPYLRELVRQREESKLEIASLKDRLLRIKERMKEYEARVEMAPAREQELMILNRDYGNLKENYRSLLDKKLNARLSGNLEKRQK
;
A
#
# COMPACT_ATOMS: atom_id res chain seq x y z
N ARG A 1 59.44 -26.75 -62.90
CA ARG A 1 59.55 -25.88 -64.09
C ARG A 1 58.18 -25.29 -64.47
N LEU A 2 57.05 -25.98 -64.29
CA LEU A 2 55.68 -25.54 -64.64
C LEU A 2 55.24 -24.25 -63.89
N ARG A 3 55.72 -23.97 -62.69
CA ARG A 3 55.34 -22.78 -61.87
C ARG A 3 55.76 -21.43 -62.43
N LYS A 4 56.77 -21.40 -63.33
CA LYS A 4 57.25 -20.13 -63.92
C LYS A 4 56.42 -19.66 -65.09
N ASP A 5 55.68 -20.59 -65.74
CA ASP A 5 54.91 -20.34 -66.95
C ASP A 5 53.40 -20.05 -66.64
N ILE A 6 53.02 -20.06 -65.39
CA ILE A 6 51.66 -19.71 -64.90
C ILE A 6 51.66 -18.28 -64.40
N LYS A 7 50.83 -17.43 -64.96
CA LYS A 7 50.57 -16.08 -64.46
C LYS A 7 49.10 -16.00 -63.99
N VAL A 8 48.91 -15.49 -62.74
CA VAL A 8 47.60 -15.20 -62.15
C VAL A 8 47.55 -13.70 -61.91
N VAL A 9 46.60 -13.03 -62.53
CA VAL A 9 46.34 -11.61 -62.35
C VAL A 9 44.96 -11.45 -61.71
N THR A 10 44.90 -10.73 -60.60
CA THR A 10 43.64 -10.42 -59.92
C THR A 10 43.22 -8.99 -60.25
N ASN A 11 42.05 -8.80 -60.84
CA ASN A 11 41.44 -7.51 -61.14
C ASN A 11 40.41 -7.20 -60.07
N SER A 12 40.67 -6.24 -59.22
CA SER A 12 39.69 -5.70 -58.26
C SER A 12 39.03 -4.44 -58.86
N VAL A 13 37.83 -4.60 -59.43
CA VAL A 13 37.05 -3.48 -60.00
C VAL A 13 36.42 -2.60 -58.90
N ARG A 14 36.36 -3.08 -57.66
CA ARG A 14 35.86 -2.29 -56.49
C ARG A 14 36.84 -2.32 -55.33
N ALA A 15 37.80 -1.39 -55.35
CA ALA A 15 38.79 -1.23 -54.28
C ALA A 15 38.24 -0.95 -52.87
N GLN A 16 36.93 -0.72 -52.71
CA GLN A 16 36.30 -0.38 -51.41
C GLN A 16 35.76 -1.54 -50.60
N ARG A 17 35.71 -2.77 -51.08
CA ARG A 17 35.15 -3.93 -50.36
C ARG A 17 36.06 -5.15 -50.24
N GLY A 18 37.33 -5.07 -50.63
CA GLY A 18 38.32 -6.14 -50.41
C GLY A 18 38.02 -7.47 -51.15
N GLY A 19 37.14 -7.46 -52.14
CA GLY A 19 36.79 -8.62 -52.92
C GLY A 19 37.58 -8.69 -54.26
N ILE A 20 38.03 -9.87 -54.66
CA ILE A 20 38.53 -10.15 -55.97
C ILE A 20 37.32 -10.43 -56.86
N ASP A 21 36.97 -9.46 -57.75
CA ASP A 21 35.78 -9.61 -58.62
C ASP A 21 36.08 -10.46 -59.86
N ALA A 22 37.32 -10.48 -60.28
CA ALA A 22 37.77 -11.33 -61.40
C ALA A 22 39.23 -11.73 -61.23
N PHE A 23 39.58 -12.87 -61.71
CA PHE A 23 40.96 -13.31 -61.83
C PHE A 23 41.20 -13.87 -63.24
N GLU A 24 42.39 -13.68 -63.75
CA GLU A 24 42.84 -14.18 -65.05
C GLU A 24 43.99 -15.16 -64.80
N ILE A 25 43.86 -16.38 -65.35
CA ILE A 25 44.93 -17.37 -65.33
C ILE A 25 45.42 -17.55 -66.75
N SER A 26 46.71 -17.32 -66.97
CA SER A 26 47.34 -17.59 -68.24
C SER A 26 48.47 -18.61 -68.09
N PHE A 27 48.55 -19.52 -68.97
CA PHE A 27 49.62 -20.55 -69.05
C PHE A 27 50.11 -20.69 -70.50
N ALA A 28 51.42 -20.53 -70.67
CA ALA A 28 52.07 -20.72 -72.00
C ALA A 28 52.72 -22.10 -72.13
N HIS A 29 52.37 -22.84 -73.22
CA HIS A 29 52.96 -24.13 -73.50
C HIS A 29 53.05 -24.39 -75.03
N ARG A 30 54.03 -25.15 -75.46
CA ARG A 30 54.24 -25.49 -76.90
C ARG A 30 53.05 -26.23 -77.55
N ASN A 31 52.37 -27.04 -76.81
CA ASN A 31 51.16 -27.73 -77.24
C ASN A 31 49.92 -27.00 -76.79
N PRO A 32 49.02 -26.53 -77.70
CA PRO A 32 47.83 -25.73 -77.30
C PRO A 32 46.81 -26.55 -76.55
N GLN A 33 46.66 -27.86 -76.82
CA GLN A 33 45.75 -28.75 -76.10
C GLN A 33 46.15 -28.89 -74.58
N VAL A 34 47.47 -28.93 -74.31
CA VAL A 34 48.00 -29.03 -72.98
C VAL A 34 47.78 -27.70 -72.26
N ALA A 35 48.04 -26.57 -72.94
CA ALA A 35 47.82 -25.23 -72.38
C ALA A 35 46.36 -25.07 -71.98
N MET A 36 45.40 -25.39 -72.83
CA MET A 36 43.97 -25.36 -72.58
C MET A 36 43.56 -26.19 -71.35
N LYS A 37 43.98 -27.47 -71.31
CA LYS A 37 43.62 -28.42 -70.23
C LYS A 37 44.20 -27.98 -68.91
N VAL A 38 45.44 -27.50 -68.87
CA VAL A 38 46.08 -27.03 -67.65
C VAL A 38 45.40 -25.75 -67.13
N THR A 39 45.09 -24.80 -68.00
CA THR A 39 44.40 -23.56 -67.60
C THR A 39 43.02 -23.82 -67.12
N ALA A 40 42.22 -24.70 -67.79
CA ALA A 40 40.89 -25.10 -67.37
C ALA A 40 40.90 -25.80 -65.99
N ASN A 41 41.87 -26.71 -65.77
CA ASN A 41 42.00 -27.43 -64.53
C ASN A 41 42.38 -26.47 -63.37
N LEU A 42 43.33 -25.57 -63.63
CA LEU A 42 43.74 -24.54 -62.61
C LEU A 42 42.57 -23.61 -62.30
N ALA A 43 41.81 -23.15 -63.27
CA ALA A 43 40.65 -22.29 -63.08
C ALA A 43 39.58 -23.04 -62.22
N SER A 44 39.30 -24.32 -62.61
CA SER A 44 38.35 -25.11 -61.79
C SER A 44 38.80 -25.30 -60.33
N GLN A 45 40.05 -25.69 -60.10
CA GLN A 45 40.61 -25.84 -58.77
C GLN A 45 40.58 -24.53 -57.98
N PHE A 46 40.85 -23.42 -58.62
CA PHE A 46 40.80 -22.10 -57.96
C PHE A 46 39.35 -21.71 -57.56
N ILE A 47 38.40 -21.98 -58.44
CA ILE A 47 36.97 -21.75 -58.16
C ILE A 47 36.52 -22.64 -57.00
N ASP A 48 36.85 -23.94 -57.05
CA ASP A 48 36.48 -24.88 -56.01
C ASP A 48 37.09 -24.50 -54.65
N GLU A 49 38.35 -24.12 -54.59
CA GLU A 49 39.02 -23.69 -53.35
C GLU A 49 38.47 -22.36 -52.83
N ASN A 50 38.13 -21.42 -53.72
CA ASN A 50 37.51 -20.17 -53.33
C ASN A 50 36.11 -20.40 -52.76
N LEU A 51 35.31 -21.24 -53.39
CA LEU A 51 33.99 -21.63 -52.89
C LEU A 51 34.11 -22.31 -51.53
N ARG A 52 35.02 -23.24 -51.37
CA ARG A 52 35.26 -23.91 -50.08
C ARG A 52 35.69 -22.96 -49.00
N SER A 53 36.59 -22.02 -49.29
CA SER A 53 37.02 -20.97 -48.35
C SER A 53 35.88 -20.02 -47.98
N ARG A 54 34.97 -19.72 -48.92
CA ARG A 54 33.79 -18.92 -48.64
C ARG A 54 32.78 -19.68 -47.78
N GLU A 55 32.51 -20.94 -48.10
CA GLU A 55 31.63 -21.81 -47.30
C GLU A 55 32.14 -21.90 -45.84
N GLN A 56 33.43 -22.19 -45.64
CA GLN A 56 34.02 -22.25 -44.30
C GLN A 56 33.90 -20.92 -43.53
N ARG A 57 34.07 -19.76 -44.19
CA ARG A 57 33.88 -18.45 -43.57
C ARG A 57 32.42 -18.19 -43.21
N VAL A 58 31.47 -18.53 -44.06
CA VAL A 58 30.04 -18.40 -43.79
C VAL A 58 29.60 -19.31 -42.65
N GLU A 59 30.09 -20.55 -42.66
CA GLU A 59 29.79 -21.52 -41.60
C GLU A 59 30.35 -21.08 -40.24
N GLY A 60 31.62 -20.66 -40.19
CA GLY A 60 32.23 -20.12 -38.97
C GLY A 60 31.58 -18.84 -38.50
N ALA A 61 31.17 -17.95 -39.41
CA ALA A 61 30.43 -16.76 -39.05
C ALA A 61 29.02 -17.07 -38.50
N SER A 62 28.35 -18.07 -39.08
CA SER A 62 27.03 -18.54 -38.63
C SER A 62 27.10 -19.13 -37.22
N GLU A 63 28.08 -20.02 -36.99
CA GLU A 63 28.31 -20.63 -35.67
C GLU A 63 28.65 -19.56 -34.59
N PHE A 64 29.52 -18.60 -34.94
CA PHE A 64 29.82 -17.48 -34.05
C PHE A 64 28.57 -16.67 -33.69
N ILE A 65 27.74 -16.31 -34.67
CA ILE A 65 26.50 -15.56 -34.43
C ILE A 65 25.52 -16.38 -33.60
N GLU A 66 25.45 -17.69 -33.80
CA GLU A 66 24.57 -18.58 -33.00
C GLU A 66 25.00 -18.65 -31.55
N ASN A 67 26.30 -18.73 -31.27
CA ASN A 67 26.83 -18.71 -29.92
C ASN A 67 26.62 -17.36 -29.24
N GLU A 68 26.89 -16.25 -29.95
CA GLU A 68 26.64 -14.88 -29.41
C GLU A 68 25.14 -14.65 -29.14
N LEU A 69 24.26 -15.19 -30.01
CA LEU A 69 22.82 -15.08 -29.83
C LEU A 69 22.32 -15.87 -28.63
N ALA A 70 22.89 -17.05 -28.37
CA ALA A 70 22.57 -17.86 -27.19
C ALA A 70 22.99 -17.12 -25.91
N MET A 71 24.20 -16.54 -25.87
CA MET A 71 24.67 -15.74 -24.73
C MET A 71 23.85 -14.46 -24.54
N ALA A 72 23.51 -13.77 -25.62
CA ALA A 72 22.68 -12.57 -25.54
C ALA A 72 21.27 -12.87 -25.03
N LYS A 73 20.70 -14.00 -25.42
CA LYS A 73 19.41 -14.49 -24.93
C LYS A 73 19.46 -14.76 -23.42
N GLU A 74 20.47 -15.47 -22.95
CA GLU A 74 20.64 -15.79 -21.54
C GLU A 74 20.76 -14.52 -20.68
N ARG A 75 21.56 -13.54 -21.15
CA ARG A 75 21.69 -12.23 -20.50
C ARG A 75 20.36 -11.49 -20.44
N LEU A 76 19.61 -11.49 -21.55
CA LEU A 76 18.29 -10.85 -21.64
C LEU A 76 17.31 -11.49 -20.65
N GLU A 77 17.22 -12.83 -20.63
CA GLU A 77 16.35 -13.56 -19.69
C GLU A 77 16.74 -13.33 -18.22
N THR A 78 18.02 -13.16 -17.95
CA THR A 78 18.50 -12.81 -16.59
C THR A 78 18.06 -11.42 -16.20
N GLN A 79 18.22 -10.44 -17.10
CA GLN A 79 17.80 -9.06 -16.86
C GLN A 79 16.28 -8.94 -16.72
N GLU A 80 15.51 -9.71 -17.50
CA GLU A 80 14.03 -9.78 -17.36
C GLU A 80 13.63 -10.30 -15.99
N ARG A 81 14.32 -11.33 -15.49
CA ARG A 81 14.07 -11.85 -14.14
C ARG A 81 14.42 -10.83 -13.07
N GLU A 82 15.54 -10.14 -13.18
CA GLU A 82 15.94 -9.08 -12.25
C GLU A 82 14.92 -7.94 -12.21
N LEU A 83 14.46 -7.49 -13.38
CA LEU A 83 13.43 -6.46 -13.51
C LEU A 83 12.11 -6.89 -12.87
N SER A 84 11.70 -8.14 -13.10
CA SER A 84 10.49 -8.72 -12.51
C SER A 84 10.58 -8.83 -11.00
N LEU A 85 11.72 -9.31 -10.49
CA LEU A 85 12.00 -9.40 -9.05
C LEU A 85 12.02 -8.02 -8.39
N PHE A 86 12.63 -7.03 -9.05
CA PHE A 86 12.64 -5.66 -8.59
C PHE A 86 11.21 -5.09 -8.46
N LYS A 87 10.40 -5.23 -9.49
CA LYS A 87 8.99 -4.78 -9.48
C LYS A 87 8.16 -5.47 -8.40
N THR A 88 8.39 -6.75 -8.17
CA THR A 88 7.70 -7.52 -7.12
C THR A 88 8.16 -7.11 -5.74
N ARG A 89 9.47 -6.94 -5.52
CA ARG A 89 10.05 -6.56 -4.23
C ARG A 89 9.60 -5.18 -3.76
N TYR A 90 9.54 -4.23 -4.66
CA TYR A 90 9.21 -2.84 -4.37
C TYR A 90 7.79 -2.46 -4.78
N MET A 91 6.90 -3.46 -4.80
CA MET A 91 5.48 -3.21 -5.04
C MET A 91 4.92 -2.26 -3.98
N GLY A 92 4.32 -1.17 -4.41
CA GLY A 92 3.85 -0.07 -3.55
C GLY A 92 4.76 1.16 -3.58
N GLU A 93 6.06 1.02 -3.91
CA GLU A 93 7.04 2.11 -3.97
C GLU A 93 7.38 2.52 -5.42
N LEU A 94 6.77 1.87 -6.42
CA LEU A 94 7.07 2.14 -7.83
C LEU A 94 6.52 3.50 -8.27
N PRO A 95 7.20 4.21 -9.20
CA PRO A 95 6.79 5.52 -9.68
C PRO A 95 5.38 5.54 -10.28
N GLU A 96 4.96 4.43 -10.91
CA GLU A 96 3.61 4.25 -11.46
C GLU A 96 2.51 4.24 -10.39
N GLN A 97 2.87 3.98 -9.12
CA GLN A 97 1.96 3.85 -7.97
C GLN A 97 1.91 5.11 -7.10
N VAL A 98 2.77 6.10 -7.35
CA VAL A 98 2.85 7.35 -6.55
C VAL A 98 1.50 8.07 -6.53
N GLN A 99 0.85 8.22 -7.68
CA GLN A 99 -0.45 8.89 -7.75
C GLN A 99 -1.55 8.16 -6.96
N ALA A 100 -1.52 6.83 -6.98
CA ALA A 100 -2.45 6.01 -6.19
C ALA A 100 -2.17 6.16 -4.68
N ASN A 101 -0.89 6.21 -4.28
CA ASN A 101 -0.49 6.42 -2.90
C ASN A 101 -0.89 7.81 -2.40
N LEU A 102 -0.69 8.87 -3.19
CA LEU A 102 -1.14 10.22 -2.86
C LEU A 102 -2.66 10.29 -2.69
N SER A 103 -3.40 9.67 -3.60
CA SER A 103 -4.87 9.60 -3.49
C SER A 103 -5.33 8.80 -2.25
N ALA A 104 -4.55 7.81 -1.82
CA ALA A 104 -4.81 7.08 -0.57
C ALA A 104 -4.54 7.97 0.66
N LEU A 105 -3.45 8.76 0.63
CA LEU A 105 -3.12 9.74 1.68
C LEU A 105 -4.21 10.80 1.82
N ASP A 106 -4.70 11.36 0.72
CA ASP A 106 -5.79 12.35 0.74
C ASP A 106 -7.05 11.76 1.39
N ARG A 107 -7.43 10.54 1.02
CA ARG A 107 -8.58 9.86 1.65
C ARG A 107 -8.37 9.59 3.13
N LEU A 108 -7.17 9.18 3.53
CA LEU A 108 -6.83 8.93 4.93
C LEU A 108 -6.82 10.23 5.73
N SER A 109 -6.36 11.34 5.15
CA SER A 109 -6.38 12.68 5.75
C SER A 109 -7.81 13.14 6.01
N LEU A 110 -8.71 13.00 5.03
CA LEU A 110 -10.13 13.29 5.20
C LEU A 110 -10.78 12.42 6.29
N GLN A 111 -10.45 11.12 6.31
CA GLN A 111 -10.94 10.19 7.33
C GLN A 111 -10.39 10.52 8.72
N GLN A 112 -9.14 10.96 8.82
CA GLN A 112 -8.51 11.45 10.04
C GLN A 112 -9.26 12.67 10.58
N GLY A 113 -9.51 13.68 9.73
CA GLY A 113 -10.27 14.88 10.10
C GLY A 113 -11.65 14.53 10.64
N ALA A 114 -12.43 13.72 9.90
CA ALA A 114 -13.75 13.28 10.34
C ALA A 114 -13.73 12.48 11.66
N THR A 115 -12.67 11.68 11.88
CA THR A 115 -12.51 10.92 13.14
C THR A 115 -12.17 11.84 14.30
N ILE A 116 -11.34 12.88 14.09
CA ILE A 116 -11.02 13.91 15.08
C ILE A 116 -12.27 14.68 15.48
N ASP A 117 -13.09 15.12 14.51
CA ASP A 117 -14.33 15.84 14.77
C ASP A 117 -15.32 14.99 15.57
N THR A 118 -15.40 13.69 15.26
CA THR A 118 -16.26 12.76 16.00
C THR A 118 -15.74 12.54 17.42
N LEU A 119 -14.41 12.41 17.58
CA LEU A 119 -13.74 12.28 18.87
C LEU A 119 -13.99 13.51 19.74
N GLN A 120 -13.90 14.71 19.17
CA GLN A 120 -14.18 15.96 19.90
C GLN A 120 -15.62 15.98 20.40
N ARG A 121 -16.61 15.69 19.53
CA ARG A 121 -18.02 15.62 19.92
C ARG A 121 -18.30 14.59 21.02
N ALA A 122 -17.67 13.42 20.94
CA ALA A 122 -17.79 12.39 21.97
C ALA A 122 -17.16 12.84 23.31
N SER A 123 -16.04 13.55 23.24
CA SER A 123 -15.36 14.12 24.42
C SER A 123 -16.19 15.22 25.08
N ASP A 124 -16.79 16.11 24.27
CA ASP A 124 -17.65 17.18 24.77
C ASP A 124 -18.92 16.59 25.44
N ARG A 125 -19.50 15.54 24.80
CA ARG A 125 -20.62 14.79 25.39
C ARG A 125 -20.23 14.14 26.73
N LEU A 126 -19.06 13.52 26.82
CA LEU A 126 -18.57 12.92 28.07
C LEU A 126 -18.43 13.97 29.16
N THR A 127 -17.84 15.15 28.84
CA THR A 127 -17.67 16.27 29.77
C THR A 127 -19.02 16.75 30.28
N LEU A 128 -20.01 16.89 29.42
CA LEU A 128 -21.38 17.26 29.79
C LEU A 128 -22.01 16.21 30.72
N LEU A 129 -21.89 14.92 30.38
CA LEU A 129 -22.40 13.84 31.22
C LEU A 129 -21.72 13.77 32.60
N GLU A 130 -20.41 14.04 32.66
CA GLU A 130 -19.69 14.11 33.94
C GLU A 130 -20.14 15.29 34.81
N LYS A 131 -20.41 16.42 34.16
CA LYS A 131 -20.94 17.62 34.86
C LYS A 131 -22.33 17.33 35.39
N THR A 132 -23.24 16.85 34.58
CA THR A 132 -24.61 16.50 35.01
C THR A 132 -24.64 15.44 36.11
N HIS A 133 -23.74 14.45 36.01
CA HIS A 133 -23.59 13.41 37.04
C HIS A 133 -23.17 14.02 38.39
N LYS A 134 -22.16 14.90 38.41
CA LYS A 134 -21.69 15.59 39.62
C LYS A 134 -22.76 16.53 40.23
N GLU A 135 -23.46 17.29 39.38
CA GLU A 135 -24.55 18.17 39.81
C GLU A 135 -25.70 17.35 40.44
N TYR A 136 -26.05 16.22 39.86
CA TYR A 136 -27.08 15.35 40.38
C TYR A 136 -26.65 14.67 41.70
N GLU A 137 -25.40 14.17 41.79
CA GLU A 137 -24.87 13.63 43.04
C GLU A 137 -24.88 14.68 44.17
N ALA A 138 -24.49 15.92 43.88
CA ALA A 138 -24.51 17.02 44.86
C ALA A 138 -25.94 17.32 45.31
N LEU A 139 -26.90 17.31 44.42
CA LEU A 139 -28.31 17.54 44.72
C LEU A 139 -28.90 16.42 45.58
N VAL A 140 -28.58 15.16 45.31
CA VAL A 140 -28.97 14.01 46.12
C VAL A 140 -28.30 14.04 47.51
N ALA A 141 -27.04 14.47 47.60
CA ALA A 141 -26.31 14.59 48.85
C ALA A 141 -26.86 15.69 49.78
N THR A 142 -27.37 16.81 49.21
CA THR A 142 -27.95 17.92 49.98
C THR A 142 -29.42 17.68 50.37
N GLY A 143 -29.99 16.51 50.09
CA GLY A 143 -31.38 16.18 50.46
C GLY A 143 -32.41 16.98 49.67
N GLY A 144 -32.01 17.63 48.57
CA GLY A 144 -32.90 18.31 47.66
C GLY A 144 -33.80 17.29 46.93
N ALA A 145 -35.10 17.42 47.05
CA ALA A 145 -36.07 16.61 46.30
C ALA A 145 -35.84 16.87 44.79
N VAL A 146 -35.22 15.92 44.11
CA VAL A 146 -35.05 15.95 42.69
C VAL A 146 -36.37 15.55 42.03
N GLN A 147 -37.13 16.56 41.62
CA GLN A 147 -38.28 16.30 40.71
C GLN A 147 -37.72 15.92 39.32
N GLY A 148 -37.46 14.63 39.12
CA GLY A 148 -37.32 14.10 37.76
C GLY A 148 -38.66 14.20 37.01
N PRO A 149 -38.69 14.31 35.68
CA PRO A 149 -39.92 14.53 34.91
C PRO A 149 -40.91 13.36 34.94
N ARG A 150 -40.74 12.37 35.80
CA ARG A 150 -41.72 11.27 36.02
C ARG A 150 -41.66 10.70 37.45
N GLY A 151 -42.65 11.03 38.16
CA GLY A 151 -43.02 10.26 39.35
C GLY A 151 -42.97 11.05 40.63
N ALA A 152 -44.02 11.78 40.94
CA ALA A 152 -44.40 12.06 42.31
C ALA A 152 -44.56 10.71 43.04
N MET A 153 -43.54 10.24 43.72
CA MET A 153 -43.63 9.08 44.61
C MET A 153 -43.99 9.56 46.00
N ALA A 154 -44.89 8.90 46.59
CA ALA A 154 -45.60 9.17 47.82
C ALA A 154 -44.76 9.30 49.10
N GLY A 155 -43.43 9.35 49.00
CA GLY A 155 -42.53 9.53 50.17
C GLY A 155 -42.27 10.98 50.58
N ASP A 156 -42.39 11.92 49.68
CA ASP A 156 -42.04 13.33 49.92
C ASP A 156 -43.16 14.10 50.66
N SER A 157 -44.40 13.67 50.49
CA SER A 157 -45.55 14.28 51.16
C SER A 157 -45.47 14.14 52.71
N SER A 158 -44.97 12.99 53.21
CA SER A 158 -44.86 12.73 54.65
C SER A 158 -43.78 13.55 55.33
N VAL A 159 -42.65 13.81 54.67
CA VAL A 159 -41.54 14.63 55.19
C VAL A 159 -41.88 16.11 55.19
N LEU A 160 -42.58 16.60 54.15
CA LEU A 160 -43.07 17.97 54.06
C LEU A 160 -44.15 18.21 55.15
N ARG A 161 -45.06 17.24 55.31
CA ARG A 161 -46.11 17.30 56.34
C ARG A 161 -45.51 17.26 57.74
N LEU A 162 -44.43 16.50 57.97
CA LEU A 162 -43.70 16.49 59.23
C LEU A 162 -43.13 17.86 59.58
N LYS A 163 -42.46 18.53 58.60
CA LYS A 163 -41.91 19.88 58.77
C LYS A 163 -42.99 20.92 59.07
N GLU A 164 -44.13 20.81 58.44
CA GLU A 164 -45.25 21.71 58.60
C GLU A 164 -45.90 21.52 59.98
N LEU A 165 -46.06 20.28 60.43
CA LEU A 165 -46.50 19.96 61.79
C LEU A 165 -45.51 20.40 62.88
N GLU A 166 -44.20 20.27 62.65
CA GLU A 166 -43.16 20.73 63.56
C GLU A 166 -43.16 22.30 63.65
N LYS A 167 -43.37 22.97 62.52
CA LYS A 167 -43.47 24.42 62.46
C LYS A 167 -44.72 24.94 63.22
N THR A 168 -45.88 24.29 63.07
CA THR A 168 -47.11 24.59 63.76
C THR A 168 -47.01 24.26 65.25
N LEU A 169 -46.32 23.22 65.64
CA LEU A 169 -46.03 22.90 67.04
C LEU A 169 -45.18 23.96 67.68
N THR A 170 -44.10 24.47 67.01
CA THR A 170 -43.23 25.54 67.55
C THR A 170 -44.00 26.84 67.66
N ALA A 171 -44.91 27.19 66.77
CA ALA A 171 -45.76 28.35 66.83
C ALA A 171 -46.73 28.28 68.02
N LEU A 172 -47.44 27.15 68.15
CA LEU A 172 -48.37 26.97 69.29
C LEU A 172 -47.69 26.83 70.65
N ALA A 173 -46.53 26.22 70.73
CA ALA A 173 -45.75 26.11 71.99
C ALA A 173 -45.17 27.48 72.47
N SER A 174 -45.12 28.46 71.58
CA SER A 174 -44.75 29.86 72.02
C SER A 174 -45.89 30.60 72.63
N GLU A 175 -47.15 30.24 72.33
CA GLU A 175 -48.34 30.94 72.80
C GLU A 175 -49.09 30.19 73.96
N TYR A 176 -48.97 28.84 73.96
CA TYR A 176 -49.75 28.03 74.94
C TYR A 176 -48.82 27.08 75.73
N LYS A 177 -49.26 26.72 76.94
CA LYS A 177 -48.52 25.76 77.81
C LYS A 177 -48.62 24.34 77.30
N ASP A 178 -47.65 23.47 77.58
CA ASP A 178 -47.49 22.09 77.12
C ASP A 178 -48.68 21.15 77.34
N ASN A 179 -49.60 21.51 78.21
CA ASN A 179 -50.82 20.74 78.53
C ASN A 179 -52.04 21.07 77.65
N TYR A 180 -51.86 21.94 76.62
CA TYR A 180 -52.96 22.27 75.73
C TYR A 180 -53.31 21.11 74.80
N PRO A 181 -54.61 20.76 74.65
CA PRO A 181 -55.02 19.55 73.99
C PRO A 181 -54.50 19.45 72.51
N ASP A 182 -54.44 20.58 71.83
CA ASP A 182 -53.95 20.64 70.47
C ASP A 182 -52.43 20.40 70.37
N ILE A 183 -51.63 20.76 71.36
CA ILE A 183 -50.20 20.48 71.43
C ILE A 183 -49.95 19.04 71.72
N ILE A 184 -50.78 18.37 72.52
CA ILE A 184 -50.69 16.94 72.80
C ILE A 184 -51.03 16.11 71.54
N THR A 185 -52.07 16.47 70.80
CA THR A 185 -52.49 15.79 69.57
C THR A 185 -51.43 15.96 68.46
N LEU A 186 -50.87 17.16 68.28
CA LEU A 186 -49.79 17.49 67.35
C LEU A 186 -48.49 16.67 67.67
N LYS A 187 -48.12 16.61 68.96
CA LYS A 187 -47.00 15.77 69.44
C LYS A 187 -47.21 14.29 69.14
N GLN A 188 -48.43 13.76 69.27
CA GLN A 188 -48.77 12.40 68.93
C GLN A 188 -48.72 12.16 67.42
N GLU A 189 -49.23 13.08 66.62
CA GLU A 189 -49.21 13.00 65.16
C GLU A 189 -47.80 13.05 64.59
N ILE A 190 -46.97 13.97 65.13
CA ILE A 190 -45.55 14.05 64.82
C ILE A 190 -44.80 12.76 65.17
N LYS A 191 -45.10 12.18 66.34
CA LYS A 191 -44.52 10.91 66.78
C LYS A 191 -44.93 9.76 65.92
N ALA A 192 -46.23 9.68 65.53
CA ALA A 192 -46.73 8.66 64.60
C ALA A 192 -46.13 8.78 63.20
N LEU A 193 -45.99 10.03 62.70
CA LEU A 193 -45.42 10.29 61.39
C LEU A 193 -43.89 10.04 61.37
N LYS A 194 -43.20 10.34 62.48
CA LYS A 194 -41.77 10.00 62.68
C LYS A 194 -41.58 8.46 62.73
N ALA A 195 -42.44 7.73 63.40
CA ALA A 195 -42.40 6.27 63.44
C ALA A 195 -42.70 5.66 62.06
N GLN A 196 -43.59 6.26 61.29
CA GLN A 196 -43.90 5.84 59.93
C GLN A 196 -42.76 6.11 58.96
N ILE A 197 -42.11 7.28 59.09
CA ILE A 197 -40.92 7.62 58.31
C ILE A 197 -39.73 6.72 58.72
N ALA A 198 -39.52 6.48 60.02
CA ALA A 198 -38.47 5.60 60.54
C ALA A 198 -38.67 4.11 60.12
N GLY A 199 -39.92 3.65 60.02
CA GLY A 199 -40.25 2.32 59.52
C GLY A 199 -40.08 2.15 58.02
N THR A 200 -40.00 3.27 57.27
CA THR A 200 -39.79 3.29 55.81
C THR A 200 -38.33 3.55 55.45
N THR A 201 -37.48 3.91 56.44
CA THR A 201 -36.02 4.04 56.21
C THR A 201 -35.38 2.66 56.16
N LEU A 202 -35.32 2.08 54.96
CA LEU A 202 -34.38 1.00 54.64
C LEU A 202 -32.95 1.41 55.05
N PRO A 203 -32.08 0.46 55.49
CA PRO A 203 -30.71 0.74 55.86
C PRO A 203 -30.01 1.50 54.72
N LYS A 204 -29.14 2.42 55.05
CA LYS A 204 -28.41 3.32 54.14
C LYS A 204 -27.64 2.58 53.02
N GLU A 205 -27.44 1.28 53.22
CA GLU A 205 -26.76 0.36 52.27
C GLU A 205 -27.68 -0.25 51.20
N ALA A 206 -29.01 -0.08 51.31
CA ALA A 206 -29.98 -0.67 50.38
C ALA A 206 -30.90 0.34 49.69
N ARG A 207 -30.48 1.60 49.55
CA ARG A 207 -31.21 2.54 48.67
C ARG A 207 -31.05 2.05 47.25
N PRO A 208 -32.13 1.70 46.52
CA PRO A 208 -32.01 1.40 45.11
C PRO A 208 -31.38 2.61 44.43
N ILE A 209 -30.23 2.39 43.79
CA ILE A 209 -29.55 3.43 43.02
C ILE A 209 -30.61 4.00 42.07
N ASP A 210 -30.77 5.33 42.11
CA ASP A 210 -31.75 6.05 41.32
C ASP A 210 -31.65 5.62 39.85
N PRO A 211 -32.75 5.21 39.20
CA PRO A 211 -32.77 4.80 37.80
C PRO A 211 -32.10 5.83 36.85
N TYR A 212 -32.22 7.13 37.17
CA TYR A 212 -31.62 8.21 36.42
C TYR A 212 -30.07 8.21 36.56
N LEU A 213 -29.56 8.00 37.77
CA LEU A 213 -28.13 7.87 38.05
C LEU A 213 -27.52 6.68 37.35
N ARG A 214 -28.23 5.54 37.32
CA ARG A 214 -27.77 4.37 36.56
C ARG A 214 -27.69 4.65 35.07
N GLU A 215 -28.66 5.36 34.52
CA GLU A 215 -28.67 5.72 33.11
C GLU A 215 -27.53 6.70 32.78
N LEU A 216 -27.26 7.71 33.60
CA LEU A 216 -26.12 8.61 33.45
C LEU A 216 -24.77 7.88 33.48
N VAL A 217 -24.61 6.94 34.43
CA VAL A 217 -23.40 6.11 34.52
C VAL A 217 -23.24 5.25 33.27
N ARG A 218 -24.33 4.62 32.79
CA ARG A 218 -24.31 3.81 31.56
C ARG A 218 -23.89 4.65 30.37
N GLN A 219 -24.49 5.82 30.13
CA GLN A 219 -24.16 6.71 29.02
C GLN A 219 -22.71 7.23 29.11
N ARG A 220 -22.23 7.50 30.32
CA ARG A 220 -20.83 7.90 30.54
C ARG A 220 -19.86 6.77 30.14
N GLU A 221 -20.12 5.55 30.55
CA GLU A 221 -19.28 4.40 30.19
C GLU A 221 -19.34 4.11 28.68
N GLU A 222 -20.52 4.19 28.07
CA GLU A 222 -20.66 4.08 26.60
C GLU A 222 -19.83 5.16 25.87
N SER A 223 -19.90 6.42 26.33
CA SER A 223 -19.11 7.52 25.73
C SER A 223 -17.60 7.29 25.89
N LYS A 224 -17.15 6.75 27.03
CA LYS A 224 -15.73 6.39 27.23
C LYS A 224 -15.27 5.29 26.29
N LEU A 225 -16.09 4.25 26.09
CA LEU A 225 -15.79 3.17 25.14
C LEU A 225 -15.75 3.70 23.70
N GLU A 226 -16.68 4.60 23.34
CA GLU A 226 -16.69 5.25 22.03
C GLU A 226 -15.40 6.06 21.81
N ILE A 227 -14.99 6.88 22.78
CA ILE A 227 -13.74 7.65 22.74
C ILE A 227 -12.53 6.73 22.60
N ALA A 228 -12.47 5.62 23.34
CA ALA A 228 -11.39 4.66 23.26
C ALA A 228 -11.31 4.03 21.86
N SER A 229 -12.44 3.64 21.28
CA SER A 229 -12.51 3.08 19.93
C SER A 229 -12.10 4.08 18.84
N LEU A 230 -12.50 5.34 18.98
CA LEU A 230 -12.12 6.43 18.06
C LEU A 230 -10.63 6.75 18.13
N LYS A 231 -10.04 6.74 19.33
CA LYS A 231 -8.58 6.91 19.53
C LYS A 231 -7.80 5.78 18.86
N ASP A 232 -8.22 4.55 19.03
CA ASP A 232 -7.60 3.39 18.39
C ASP A 232 -7.73 3.45 16.86
N ARG A 233 -8.90 3.85 16.35
CA ARG A 233 -9.08 4.11 14.92
C ARG A 233 -8.15 5.21 14.41
N LEU A 234 -7.98 6.29 15.17
CA LEU A 234 -7.09 7.39 14.80
C LEU A 234 -5.62 6.93 14.73
N LEU A 235 -5.18 6.09 15.66
CA LEU A 235 -3.84 5.48 15.63
C LEU A 235 -3.65 4.65 14.36
N ARG A 236 -4.60 3.77 14.04
CA ARG A 236 -4.53 2.96 12.80
C ARG A 236 -4.50 3.81 11.53
N ILE A 237 -5.26 4.91 11.48
CA ILE A 237 -5.21 5.83 10.34
C ILE A 237 -3.81 6.45 10.23
N LYS A 238 -3.24 6.95 11.33
CA LYS A 238 -1.90 7.55 11.35
C LYS A 238 -0.80 6.57 10.93
N GLU A 239 -0.87 5.32 11.37
CA GLU A 239 0.07 4.28 10.97
C GLU A 239 0.00 4.02 9.45
N ARG A 240 -1.21 3.89 8.91
CA ARG A 240 -1.40 3.73 7.47
C ARG A 240 -0.93 4.94 6.67
N MET A 241 -1.18 6.15 7.14
CA MET A 241 -0.65 7.37 6.50
C MET A 241 0.88 7.33 6.44
N LYS A 242 1.53 6.99 7.55
CA LYS A 242 2.99 6.87 7.62
C LYS A 242 3.56 5.83 6.66
N GLU A 243 2.85 4.71 6.46
CA GLU A 243 3.24 3.70 5.45
C GLU A 243 3.17 4.26 4.02
N TYR A 244 2.09 4.96 3.68
CA TYR A 244 1.95 5.55 2.34
C TYR A 244 2.91 6.72 2.12
N GLU A 245 3.19 7.54 3.13
CA GLU A 245 4.20 8.60 3.10
C GLU A 245 5.58 8.01 2.79
N ALA A 246 5.99 6.96 3.50
CA ALA A 246 7.26 6.28 3.27
C ALA A 246 7.36 5.70 1.84
N ARG A 247 6.26 5.14 1.30
CA ARG A 247 6.23 4.65 -0.09
C ARG A 247 6.40 5.78 -1.11
N VAL A 248 5.78 6.92 -0.88
CA VAL A 248 5.91 8.11 -1.75
C VAL A 248 7.32 8.67 -1.66
N GLU A 249 7.91 8.72 -0.47
CA GLU A 249 9.27 9.23 -0.24
C GLU A 249 10.33 8.35 -0.92
N MET A 250 10.12 7.02 -0.93
CA MET A 250 11.06 6.08 -1.58
C MET A 250 10.92 6.01 -3.11
N ALA A 251 9.79 6.43 -3.66
CA ALA A 251 9.51 6.32 -5.09
C ALA A 251 10.57 6.94 -6.01
N PRO A 252 11.17 8.14 -5.74
CA PRO A 252 12.21 8.70 -6.60
C PRO A 252 13.48 7.85 -6.64
N ALA A 253 13.86 7.23 -5.52
CA ALA A 253 15.01 6.33 -5.49
C ALA A 253 14.73 5.06 -6.32
N ARG A 254 13.52 4.50 -6.21
CA ARG A 254 13.09 3.34 -7.01
C ARG A 254 12.98 3.67 -8.49
N GLU A 255 12.60 4.89 -8.82
CA GLU A 255 12.57 5.36 -10.21
C GLU A 255 13.96 5.35 -10.85
N GLN A 256 14.97 5.83 -10.14
CA GLN A 256 16.35 5.82 -10.62
C GLN A 256 16.87 4.40 -10.84
N GLU A 257 16.66 3.51 -9.87
CA GLU A 257 17.05 2.10 -9.99
C GLU A 257 16.31 1.41 -11.16
N LEU A 258 15.01 1.64 -11.28
CA LEU A 258 14.18 1.09 -12.36
C LEU A 258 14.61 1.64 -13.74
N MET A 259 14.99 2.91 -13.82
CA MET A 259 15.47 3.53 -15.06
C MET A 259 16.77 2.85 -15.54
N ILE A 260 17.70 2.54 -14.63
CA ILE A 260 18.93 1.82 -14.96
C ILE A 260 18.61 0.43 -15.47
N LEU A 261 17.78 -0.33 -14.75
CA LEU A 261 17.38 -1.68 -15.15
C LEU A 261 16.66 -1.71 -16.51
N ASN A 262 15.77 -0.76 -16.76
CA ASN A 262 15.07 -0.64 -18.04
C ASN A 262 16.01 -0.25 -19.19
N ARG A 263 16.97 0.65 -18.95
CA ARG A 263 17.99 1.02 -19.94
C ARG A 263 18.83 -0.20 -20.32
N ASP A 264 19.30 -0.95 -19.33
CA ASP A 264 20.16 -2.12 -19.54
C ASP A 264 19.38 -3.24 -20.26
N TYR A 265 18.12 -3.45 -19.89
CA TYR A 265 17.21 -4.31 -20.62
C TYR A 265 17.00 -3.87 -22.08
N GLY A 266 16.80 -2.57 -22.30
CA GLY A 266 16.67 -2.00 -23.65
C GLY A 266 17.89 -2.27 -24.52
N ASN A 267 19.09 -2.04 -23.99
CA ASN A 267 20.35 -2.29 -24.69
C ASN A 267 20.56 -3.77 -25.02
N LEU A 268 20.27 -4.66 -24.08
CA LEU A 268 20.37 -6.11 -24.29
C LEU A 268 19.36 -6.60 -25.35
N LYS A 269 18.15 -6.08 -25.32
CA LYS A 269 17.10 -6.40 -26.30
C LYS A 269 17.47 -5.94 -27.71
N GLU A 270 18.05 -4.75 -27.83
CA GLU A 270 18.50 -4.23 -29.13
C GLU A 270 19.69 -5.03 -29.66
N ASN A 271 20.64 -5.39 -28.80
CA ASN A 271 21.76 -6.25 -29.17
C ASN A 271 21.27 -7.63 -29.65
N TYR A 272 20.37 -8.26 -28.92
CA TYR A 272 19.77 -9.55 -29.31
C TYR A 272 19.06 -9.44 -30.69
N ARG A 273 18.32 -8.36 -30.91
CA ARG A 273 17.65 -8.07 -32.18
C ARG A 273 18.63 -7.91 -33.34
N SER A 274 19.70 -7.15 -33.11
CA SER A 274 20.78 -6.96 -34.09
C SER A 274 21.45 -8.28 -34.46
N LEU A 275 21.70 -9.17 -33.48
CA LEU A 275 22.26 -10.51 -33.73
C LEU A 275 21.29 -11.40 -34.52
N LEU A 276 19.98 -11.33 -34.25
CA LEU A 276 18.95 -12.02 -35.03
C LEU A 276 18.96 -11.57 -36.50
N ASP A 277 19.02 -10.28 -36.74
CA ASP A 277 19.09 -9.71 -38.10
C ASP A 277 20.37 -10.17 -38.84
N LYS A 278 21.53 -10.16 -38.13
CA LYS A 278 22.78 -10.70 -38.68
C LYS A 278 22.68 -12.18 -38.98
N LYS A 279 22.04 -12.98 -38.12
CA LYS A 279 21.81 -14.42 -38.38
C LYS A 279 20.96 -14.65 -39.63
N LEU A 280 19.88 -13.87 -39.76
CA LEU A 280 19.00 -13.95 -40.91
C LEU A 280 19.76 -13.62 -42.20
N ASN A 281 20.52 -12.54 -42.21
CA ASN A 281 21.34 -12.10 -43.34
C ASN A 281 22.41 -13.12 -43.69
N ALA A 282 23.10 -13.71 -42.71
CA ALA A 282 24.10 -14.77 -42.95
C ALA A 282 23.45 -16.03 -43.58
N ARG A 283 22.27 -16.43 -43.11
CA ARG A 283 21.52 -17.54 -43.70
C ARG A 283 21.07 -17.27 -45.12
N LEU A 284 20.59 -16.05 -45.41
CA LEU A 284 20.20 -15.65 -46.75
C LEU A 284 21.40 -15.67 -47.69
N SER A 285 22.55 -15.12 -47.31
CA SER A 285 23.79 -15.12 -48.06
C SER A 285 24.28 -16.54 -48.33
N GLY A 286 24.31 -17.41 -47.33
CA GLY A 286 24.69 -18.82 -47.48
C GLY A 286 23.75 -19.61 -48.39
N ASN A 287 22.45 -19.34 -48.38
CA ASN A 287 21.49 -19.97 -49.29
C ASN A 287 21.65 -19.49 -50.73
N LEU A 288 21.98 -18.23 -50.97
CA LEU A 288 22.26 -17.68 -52.30
C LEU A 288 23.53 -18.28 -52.88
N GLU A 289 24.59 -18.44 -52.09
CA GLU A 289 25.83 -19.08 -52.53
C GLU A 289 25.62 -20.58 -52.90
N LYS A 290 24.80 -21.30 -52.10
CA LYS A 290 24.43 -22.72 -52.43
C LYS A 290 23.60 -22.85 -53.70
N ARG A 291 22.85 -21.83 -54.12
CA ARG A 291 22.05 -21.84 -55.37
C ARG A 291 22.84 -21.43 -56.60
N GLN A 292 24.01 -20.83 -56.44
CA GLN A 292 24.90 -20.44 -57.52
C GLN A 292 25.88 -21.54 -57.94
N LYS A 293 25.85 -22.70 -57.27
CA LYS A 293 26.46 -23.97 -57.69
C LYS A 293 25.59 -24.66 -58.74
#